data_97185106c6a74babac9a638be7dffd4d
#
_entry.id   97185106c6a74babac9a638be7dffd4d
#
_cell.length_a   1.000
_cell.length_b   1.000
_cell.length_c   1.000
_cell.angle_alpha   90.00
_cell.angle_beta   90.00
_cell.angle_gamma   90.00
#
_symmetry.space_group_name_H-M   'P 1'
#
loop_
_entity.id
_entity.type
_entity.pdbx_description
1 polymer ?
#
loop_
_entity_poly.entity_id
_entity_poly.type
_entity_poly.pdbx_seq_one_letter_code
_entity_poly.pdbx_strand_id
1 'polypeptide(L)'
;MITPDGFFRVCDSVAEEIAEALRPIVGTPYGAEEICIGADNTPTERLDKIAEDIVLAAFREHAVCARLLSEEAGMVDIGGDAGIAYLDPVDGSFNASVGIPFYALSVGLSDGTQMIAGYVRNLATGETFTAVRGGGAFVDGCPIRPSEKESFSTSAMSVYARPPEMRALLENGYTSRRIRKLGASALELCYVACGRLEAFLDLRGTLRITDAAAAILILEEAGGIVSLPTGGPCIFPDDVCAGRCILGANKAIHGKIASLMRLL
;
A
#
# COMPACT_ATOMS: atom_id res chain seq x y z
N MET A 1 -12.58 -20.60 2.60
CA MET A 1 -11.92 -19.26 2.68
C MET A 1 -12.07 -18.71 4.09
N ILE A 2 -11.05 -18.09 4.64
CA ILE A 2 -11.09 -17.44 5.96
C ILE A 2 -12.11 -16.29 5.97
N THR A 3 -12.76 -16.03 7.12
CA THR A 3 -13.62 -14.86 7.30
C THR A 3 -12.78 -13.59 7.41
N PRO A 4 -13.30 -12.39 7.06
CA PRO A 4 -12.57 -11.12 7.25
C PRO A 4 -12.04 -10.93 8.69
N ASP A 5 -12.87 -11.24 9.70
CA ASP A 5 -12.44 -11.15 11.12
C ASP A 5 -11.33 -12.13 11.46
N GLY A 6 -11.37 -13.34 10.88
CA GLY A 6 -10.30 -14.33 11.02
C GLY A 6 -9.01 -13.83 10.37
N PHE A 7 -9.12 -13.28 9.18
CA PHE A 7 -8.00 -12.69 8.44
C PHE A 7 -7.34 -11.55 9.23
N PHE A 8 -8.13 -10.60 9.75
CA PHE A 8 -7.57 -9.48 10.54
C PHE A 8 -6.88 -9.95 11.82
N ARG A 9 -7.42 -10.96 12.54
CA ARG A 9 -6.75 -11.51 13.72
C ARG A 9 -5.39 -12.14 13.38
N VAL A 10 -5.28 -12.83 12.26
CA VAL A 10 -3.98 -13.38 11.82
C VAL A 10 -3.04 -12.24 11.46
N CYS A 11 -3.49 -11.23 10.70
CA CYS A 11 -2.68 -10.07 10.34
C CYS A 11 -2.21 -9.27 11.55
N ASP A 12 -3.06 -9.08 12.58
CA ASP A 12 -2.67 -8.39 13.82
C ASP A 12 -1.56 -9.14 14.55
N SER A 13 -1.70 -10.46 14.73
CA SER A 13 -0.68 -11.29 15.38
C SER A 13 0.64 -11.26 14.62
N VAL A 14 0.58 -11.39 13.30
CA VAL A 14 1.75 -11.34 12.41
C VAL A 14 2.44 -9.97 12.48
N ALA A 15 1.67 -8.89 12.43
CA ALA A 15 2.24 -7.54 12.47
C ALA A 15 2.90 -7.21 13.81
N GLU A 16 2.38 -7.75 14.92
CA GLU A 16 3.02 -7.65 16.24
C GLU A 16 4.35 -8.41 16.27
N GLU A 17 4.35 -9.64 15.78
CA GLU A 17 5.57 -10.47 15.69
C GLU A 17 6.63 -9.81 14.81
N ILE A 18 6.25 -9.30 13.64
CA ILE A 18 7.15 -8.55 12.76
C ILE A 18 7.72 -7.33 13.48
N ALA A 19 6.87 -6.50 14.12
CA ALA A 19 7.31 -5.30 14.82
C ALA A 19 8.31 -5.63 15.94
N GLU A 20 8.12 -6.72 16.67
CA GLU A 20 9.06 -7.20 17.68
C GLU A 20 10.38 -7.69 17.07
N ALA A 21 10.32 -8.48 16.00
CA ALA A 21 11.50 -9.02 15.32
C ALA A 21 12.34 -7.91 14.66
N LEU A 22 11.70 -6.91 14.07
CA LEU A 22 12.39 -5.82 13.37
C LEU A 22 12.92 -4.73 14.31
N ARG A 23 12.31 -4.52 15.49
CA ARG A 23 12.68 -3.46 16.43
C ARG A 23 14.20 -3.35 16.72
N PRO A 24 14.95 -4.44 16.93
CA PRO A 24 16.39 -4.34 17.20
C PRO A 24 17.26 -4.06 15.98
N ILE A 25 16.73 -4.18 14.77
CA ILE A 25 17.50 -4.12 13.52
C ILE A 25 17.10 -2.98 12.59
N VAL A 26 15.96 -2.32 12.83
CA VAL A 26 15.55 -1.09 12.13
C VAL A 26 16.59 0.00 12.31
N GLY A 27 16.97 0.69 11.23
CA GLY A 27 17.99 1.74 11.23
C GLY A 27 19.42 1.23 11.45
N THR A 28 19.67 -0.06 11.31
CA THR A 28 21.01 -0.65 11.46
C THR A 28 21.54 -1.23 10.16
N PRO A 29 22.88 -1.28 9.96
CA PRO A 29 23.47 -1.94 8.80
C PRO A 29 23.12 -3.43 8.68
N TYR A 30 22.84 -4.10 9.80
CA TYR A 30 22.43 -5.50 9.80
C TYR A 30 21.03 -5.69 9.21
N GLY A 31 20.08 -4.80 9.53
CA GLY A 31 18.72 -4.83 8.95
C GLY A 31 18.71 -4.50 7.46
N ALA A 32 19.57 -3.57 7.04
CA ALA A 32 19.71 -3.11 5.65
C ALA A 32 20.59 -4.02 4.77
N GLU A 33 21.08 -5.17 5.30
CA GLU A 33 21.90 -6.09 4.52
C GLU A 33 21.09 -6.75 3.41
N GLU A 34 21.52 -6.58 2.16
CA GLU A 34 20.96 -7.28 1.00
C GLU A 34 21.35 -8.77 1.07
N ILE A 35 20.37 -9.68 1.09
CA ILE A 35 20.58 -11.11 1.31
C ILE A 35 20.27 -11.97 0.09
N CYS A 36 19.40 -11.52 -0.80
CA CYS A 36 19.07 -12.20 -2.06
C CYS A 36 18.45 -11.22 -3.05
N ILE A 37 18.05 -11.71 -4.21
CA ILE A 37 17.24 -10.99 -5.18
C ILE A 37 15.81 -11.51 -5.09
N GLY A 38 14.86 -10.61 -4.90
CA GLY A 38 13.44 -10.90 -4.82
C GLY A 38 12.82 -11.30 -6.17
N ALA A 39 11.59 -11.76 -6.13
CA ALA A 39 10.84 -12.15 -7.32
C ALA A 39 10.54 -10.95 -8.24
N ASP A 40 10.55 -9.75 -7.72
CA ASP A 40 10.41 -8.48 -8.47
C ASP A 40 11.71 -8.02 -9.17
N ASN A 41 12.82 -8.79 -9.02
CA ASN A 41 14.18 -8.51 -9.48
C ASN A 41 14.88 -7.35 -8.75
N THR A 42 14.43 -6.96 -7.57
CA THR A 42 15.13 -6.02 -6.69
C THR A 42 15.90 -6.75 -5.56
N PRO A 43 16.90 -6.12 -4.94
CA PRO A 43 17.53 -6.69 -3.75
C PRO A 43 16.54 -6.79 -2.59
N THR A 44 16.47 -7.97 -1.97
CA THR A 44 15.73 -8.22 -0.72
C THR A 44 16.63 -7.88 0.45
N GLU A 45 16.22 -6.93 1.28
CA GLU A 45 16.89 -6.65 2.54
C GLU A 45 16.54 -7.69 3.62
N ARG A 46 17.38 -7.82 4.64
CA ARG A 46 17.13 -8.74 5.77
C ARG A 46 15.81 -8.44 6.48
N LEU A 47 15.43 -7.17 6.57
CA LEU A 47 14.15 -6.73 7.16
C LEU A 47 12.96 -7.37 6.44
N ASP A 48 12.95 -7.30 5.10
CA ASP A 48 11.87 -7.84 4.26
C ASP A 48 11.78 -9.35 4.39
N LYS A 49 12.94 -10.03 4.36
CA LYS A 49 13.00 -11.49 4.47
C LYS A 49 12.47 -12.00 5.82
N ILE A 50 12.82 -11.35 6.92
CA ILE A 50 12.32 -11.72 8.25
C ILE A 50 10.81 -11.52 8.30
N ALA A 51 10.31 -10.39 7.82
CA ALA A 51 8.88 -10.09 7.82
C ALA A 51 8.11 -11.07 6.92
N GLU A 52 8.60 -11.36 5.73
CA GLU A 52 7.98 -12.33 4.81
C GLU A 52 7.90 -13.73 5.41
N ASP A 53 8.99 -14.22 6.01
CA ASP A 53 9.03 -15.57 6.61
C ASP A 53 7.99 -15.72 7.72
N ILE A 54 7.78 -14.69 8.55
CA ILE A 54 6.76 -14.66 9.60
C ILE A 54 5.36 -14.74 8.97
N VAL A 55 5.06 -13.92 7.95
CA VAL A 55 3.77 -13.96 7.26
C VAL A 55 3.51 -15.33 6.65
N LEU A 56 4.48 -15.88 5.90
CA LEU A 56 4.32 -17.17 5.22
C LEU A 56 4.07 -18.31 6.21
N ALA A 57 4.75 -18.31 7.35
CA ALA A 57 4.56 -19.32 8.39
C ALA A 57 3.14 -19.26 8.97
N ALA A 58 2.69 -18.08 9.40
CA ALA A 58 1.36 -17.89 9.98
C ALA A 58 0.23 -18.15 8.96
N PHE A 59 0.39 -17.71 7.70
CA PHE A 59 -0.63 -17.92 6.68
C PHE A 59 -0.81 -19.39 6.31
N ARG A 60 0.28 -20.18 6.32
CA ARG A 60 0.20 -21.65 6.17
C ARG A 60 -0.45 -22.31 7.37
N GLU A 61 -0.07 -21.93 8.60
CA GLU A 61 -0.64 -22.48 9.83
C GLU A 61 -2.15 -22.28 9.90
N HIS A 62 -2.63 -21.09 9.50
CA HIS A 62 -4.05 -20.73 9.53
C HIS A 62 -4.80 -20.98 8.22
N ALA A 63 -4.14 -21.51 7.17
CA ALA A 63 -4.71 -21.76 5.85
C ALA A 63 -5.50 -20.53 5.31
N VAL A 64 -4.90 -19.32 5.41
CA VAL A 64 -5.57 -18.03 5.19
C VAL A 64 -6.15 -17.92 3.78
N CYS A 65 -5.41 -18.37 2.77
CA CYS A 65 -5.78 -18.32 1.34
C CYS A 65 -5.19 -19.51 0.59
N ALA A 66 -5.59 -19.73 -0.65
CA ALA A 66 -4.98 -20.78 -1.48
C ALA A 66 -3.55 -20.39 -1.90
N ARG A 67 -3.37 -19.15 -2.34
CA ARG A 67 -2.07 -18.64 -2.82
C ARG A 67 -1.79 -17.26 -2.23
N LEU A 68 -0.52 -16.91 -2.18
CA LEU A 68 -0.05 -15.59 -1.77
C LEU A 68 0.93 -15.09 -2.83
N LEU A 69 0.74 -13.87 -3.31
CA LEU A 69 1.68 -13.16 -4.15
C LEU A 69 2.47 -12.18 -3.27
N SER A 70 3.74 -12.49 -3.06
CA SER A 70 4.67 -11.66 -2.30
C SER A 70 5.63 -10.93 -3.22
N GLU A 71 6.05 -9.74 -2.82
CA GLU A 71 7.11 -8.99 -3.48
C GLU A 71 8.40 -9.80 -3.58
N GLU A 72 8.82 -10.44 -2.50
CA GLU A 72 10.09 -11.14 -2.37
C GLU A 72 10.04 -12.59 -2.89
N ALA A 73 9.03 -13.37 -2.49
CA ALA A 73 8.91 -14.78 -2.84
C ALA A 73 8.13 -15.05 -4.13
N GLY A 74 7.47 -14.03 -4.70
CA GLY A 74 6.55 -14.22 -5.84
C GLY A 74 5.30 -14.99 -5.45
N MET A 75 4.79 -15.83 -6.35
CA MET A 75 3.58 -16.63 -6.10
C MET A 75 3.89 -17.88 -5.28
N VAL A 76 3.27 -18.00 -4.11
CA VAL A 76 3.48 -19.09 -3.13
C VAL A 76 2.17 -19.80 -2.84
N ASP A 77 2.17 -21.13 -2.81
CA ASP A 77 1.06 -21.94 -2.32
C ASP A 77 1.01 -21.90 -0.78
N ILE A 78 -0.16 -21.55 -0.26
CA ILE A 78 -0.42 -21.44 1.19
C ILE A 78 -1.18 -22.67 1.71
N GLY A 79 -2.04 -23.27 0.86
CA GLY A 79 -2.75 -24.49 1.20
C GLY A 79 -4.17 -24.27 1.74
N GLY A 80 -4.70 -23.06 1.73
CA GLY A 80 -6.11 -22.79 2.02
C GLY A 80 -7.03 -23.15 0.84
N ASP A 81 -8.33 -23.06 1.06
CA ASP A 81 -9.33 -23.54 0.09
C ASP A 81 -9.48 -22.65 -1.15
N ALA A 82 -9.33 -21.32 -1.02
CA ALA A 82 -9.56 -20.38 -2.10
C ALA A 82 -8.90 -19.01 -1.81
N GLY A 83 -8.88 -18.16 -2.84
CA GLY A 83 -8.42 -16.77 -2.76
C GLY A 83 -6.92 -16.60 -2.96
N ILE A 84 -6.55 -15.34 -3.13
CA ILE A 84 -5.15 -14.89 -3.27
C ILE A 84 -4.93 -13.74 -2.28
N ALA A 85 -3.86 -13.82 -1.48
CA ALA A 85 -3.36 -12.68 -0.73
C ALA A 85 -2.25 -11.97 -1.51
N TYR A 86 -2.23 -10.64 -1.44
CA TYR A 86 -1.18 -9.78 -2.01
C TYR A 86 -0.41 -9.18 -0.84
N LEU A 87 0.88 -9.44 -0.79
CA LEU A 87 1.74 -9.09 0.34
C LEU A 87 2.89 -8.18 -0.08
N ASP A 88 3.01 -7.06 0.61
CA ASP A 88 4.25 -6.35 0.80
C ASP A 88 4.61 -6.46 2.30
N PRO A 89 5.67 -7.20 2.66
CA PRO A 89 6.01 -7.45 4.06
C PRO A 89 6.51 -6.19 4.78
N VAL A 90 7.19 -5.27 4.07
CA VAL A 90 7.68 -3.99 4.61
C VAL A 90 7.58 -2.90 3.54
N ASP A 91 6.36 -2.46 3.17
CA ASP A 91 6.20 -1.26 2.32
C ASP A 91 6.97 -0.07 2.92
N GLY A 92 7.98 0.40 2.21
CA GLY A 92 8.92 1.40 2.71
C GLY A 92 10.16 0.81 3.41
N SER A 93 10.70 -0.30 2.91
CA SER A 93 11.93 -0.94 3.42
C SER A 93 13.10 0.03 3.53
N PHE A 94 13.29 0.94 2.57
CA PHE A 94 14.29 2.02 2.68
C PHE A 94 14.09 2.87 3.96
N ASN A 95 12.86 3.23 4.29
CA ASN A 95 12.59 3.98 5.52
C ASN A 95 12.98 3.16 6.76
N ALA A 96 12.60 1.88 6.78
CA ALA A 96 12.96 0.98 7.87
C ALA A 96 14.48 0.82 7.99
N SER A 97 15.20 0.66 6.87
CA SER A 97 16.65 0.46 6.84
C SER A 97 17.43 1.67 7.37
N VAL A 98 16.91 2.90 7.21
CA VAL A 98 17.52 4.13 7.74
C VAL A 98 16.87 4.65 9.02
N GLY A 99 15.87 3.96 9.57
CA GLY A 99 15.22 4.31 10.84
C GLY A 99 14.19 5.44 10.74
N ILE A 100 13.63 5.71 9.57
CA ILE A 100 12.50 6.62 9.41
C ILE A 100 11.21 5.86 9.77
N PRO A 101 10.39 6.30 10.78
CA PRO A 101 9.27 5.53 11.32
C PRO A 101 8.01 5.59 10.42
N PHE A 102 8.17 5.26 9.13
CA PHE A 102 7.10 5.26 8.14
C PHE A 102 7.27 4.10 7.16
N TYR A 103 6.89 2.92 7.61
CA TYR A 103 6.93 1.65 6.87
C TYR A 103 5.84 0.72 7.40
N ALA A 104 5.32 -0.18 6.57
CA ALA A 104 4.12 -0.93 6.90
C ALA A 104 4.13 -2.38 6.41
N LEU A 105 3.44 -3.25 7.12
CA LEU A 105 2.89 -4.48 6.57
C LEU A 105 1.64 -4.14 5.76
N SER A 106 1.58 -4.56 4.50
CA SER A 106 0.43 -4.39 3.60
C SER A 106 -0.06 -5.75 3.12
N VAL A 107 -1.31 -6.11 3.43
CA VAL A 107 -1.92 -7.39 3.01
C VAL A 107 -3.32 -7.16 2.45
N GLY A 108 -3.49 -7.46 1.16
CA GLY A 108 -4.79 -7.51 0.52
C GLY A 108 -5.26 -8.95 0.34
N LEU A 109 -6.52 -9.25 0.64
CA LEU A 109 -7.14 -10.57 0.41
C LEU A 109 -8.20 -10.49 -0.67
N SER A 110 -8.07 -11.32 -1.70
CA SER A 110 -9.01 -11.48 -2.82
C SER A 110 -9.69 -12.84 -2.76
N ASP A 111 -10.94 -12.90 -3.21
CA ASP A 111 -11.65 -14.17 -3.45
C ASP A 111 -11.28 -14.83 -4.78
N GLY A 112 -10.38 -14.21 -5.56
CA GLY A 112 -9.97 -14.61 -6.90
C GLY A 112 -10.70 -13.85 -8.01
N THR A 113 -11.68 -13.01 -7.67
CA THR A 113 -12.39 -12.13 -8.59
C THR A 113 -12.28 -10.65 -8.20
N GLN A 114 -12.27 -10.37 -6.91
CA GLN A 114 -12.17 -9.03 -6.36
C GLN A 114 -11.50 -9.04 -4.99
N MET A 115 -10.97 -7.88 -4.59
CA MET A 115 -10.47 -7.67 -3.22
C MET A 115 -11.64 -7.68 -2.23
N ILE A 116 -11.55 -8.50 -1.18
CA ILE A 116 -12.58 -8.65 -0.14
C ILE A 116 -12.17 -8.06 1.20
N ALA A 117 -10.87 -8.03 1.51
CA ALA A 117 -10.34 -7.41 2.72
C ALA A 117 -9.00 -6.75 2.46
N GLY A 118 -8.71 -5.67 3.17
CA GLY A 118 -7.44 -4.95 3.13
C GLY A 118 -6.95 -4.65 4.54
N TYR A 119 -5.67 -4.86 4.77
CA TYR A 119 -4.99 -4.61 6.03
C TYR A 119 -3.66 -3.89 5.77
N VAL A 120 -3.47 -2.73 6.40
CA VAL A 120 -2.19 -1.99 6.36
C VAL A 120 -1.87 -1.54 7.77
N ARG A 121 -0.72 -1.96 8.31
CA ARG A 121 -0.28 -1.54 9.66
C ARG A 121 1.08 -0.87 9.59
N ASN A 122 1.16 0.36 10.08
CA ASN A 122 2.43 1.03 10.32
C ASN A 122 3.19 0.28 11.42
N LEU A 123 4.26 -0.40 11.06
CA LEU A 123 5.04 -1.25 11.97
C LEU A 123 5.83 -0.44 13.01
N ALA A 124 6.06 0.85 12.76
CA ALA A 124 6.75 1.72 13.71
C ALA A 124 5.83 2.30 14.79
N THR A 125 4.56 2.56 14.46
CA THR A 125 3.60 3.24 15.36
C THR A 125 2.49 2.33 15.86
N GLY A 126 2.23 1.21 15.19
CA GLY A 126 1.13 0.31 15.46
C GLY A 126 -0.22 0.73 14.88
N GLU A 127 -0.31 1.92 14.23
CA GLU A 127 -1.55 2.39 13.60
C GLU A 127 -1.99 1.44 12.50
N THR A 128 -3.25 0.98 12.55
CA THR A 128 -3.76 -0.09 11.70
C THR A 128 -4.96 0.37 10.89
N PHE A 129 -4.88 0.26 9.56
CA PHE A 129 -5.95 0.53 8.62
C PHE A 129 -6.55 -0.78 8.12
N THR A 130 -7.87 -0.89 8.13
CA THR A 130 -8.60 -2.07 7.66
C THR A 130 -9.79 -1.68 6.81
N ALA A 131 -10.16 -2.56 5.88
CA ALA A 131 -11.42 -2.47 5.15
C ALA A 131 -11.93 -3.86 4.76
N VAL A 132 -13.25 -3.99 4.70
CA VAL A 132 -13.95 -5.13 4.11
C VAL A 132 -14.81 -4.59 2.97
N ARG A 133 -14.86 -5.29 1.84
CA ARG A 133 -15.69 -4.89 0.68
C ARG A 133 -17.15 -4.74 1.10
N GLY A 134 -17.70 -3.52 0.92
CA GLY A 134 -19.06 -3.15 1.34
C GLY A 134 -19.23 -2.91 2.84
N GLY A 135 -18.14 -2.98 3.64
CA GLY A 135 -18.15 -2.79 5.09
C GLY A 135 -17.58 -1.46 5.57
N GLY A 136 -17.02 -0.67 4.66
CA GLY A 136 -16.34 0.58 4.99
C GLY A 136 -14.88 0.39 5.39
N ALA A 137 -14.21 1.50 5.68
CA ALA A 137 -12.81 1.53 6.08
C ALA A 137 -12.62 2.12 7.48
N PHE A 138 -11.59 1.66 8.18
CA PHE A 138 -11.34 1.99 9.58
C PHE A 138 -9.85 2.24 9.83
N VAL A 139 -9.54 3.09 10.80
CA VAL A 139 -8.23 3.20 11.44
C VAL A 139 -8.39 2.92 12.92
N ASP A 140 -7.66 1.95 13.47
CA ASP A 140 -7.74 1.50 14.87
C ASP A 140 -9.20 1.27 15.33
N GLY A 141 -10.02 0.67 14.44
CA GLY A 141 -11.44 0.41 14.66
C GLY A 141 -12.37 1.63 14.53
N CYS A 142 -11.84 2.83 14.28
CA CYS A 142 -12.64 4.03 14.06
C CYS A 142 -12.92 4.24 12.56
N PRO A 143 -14.20 4.49 12.15
CA PRO A 143 -14.52 4.72 10.73
C PRO A 143 -13.78 5.92 10.18
N ILE A 144 -13.31 5.83 8.94
CA ILE A 144 -12.57 6.89 8.25
C ILE A 144 -13.25 7.31 6.96
N ARG A 145 -12.93 8.52 6.52
CA ARG A 145 -13.29 9.06 5.22
C ARG A 145 -12.25 10.06 4.72
N PRO A 146 -12.09 10.25 3.40
CA PRO A 146 -11.22 11.26 2.83
C PRO A 146 -11.62 12.67 3.24
N SER A 147 -10.69 13.61 3.13
CA SER A 147 -10.95 15.02 3.38
C SER A 147 -11.92 15.60 2.33
N GLU A 148 -12.63 16.66 2.70
CA GLU A 148 -13.54 17.38 1.80
C GLU A 148 -12.88 18.60 1.13
N LYS A 149 -11.54 18.75 1.26
CA LYS A 149 -10.84 19.87 0.63
C LYS A 149 -10.86 19.75 -0.90
N GLU A 150 -11.08 20.88 -1.54
CA GLU A 150 -11.23 20.95 -2.98
C GLU A 150 -10.10 21.72 -3.68
N SER A 151 -9.34 22.55 -2.95
CA SER A 151 -8.32 23.41 -3.56
C SER A 151 -6.93 22.83 -3.44
N PHE A 152 -6.17 22.81 -4.54
CA PHE A 152 -4.76 22.45 -4.53
C PHE A 152 -3.94 23.31 -3.55
N SER A 153 -4.23 24.60 -3.42
CA SER A 153 -3.45 25.52 -2.58
C SER A 153 -3.56 25.21 -1.08
N THR A 154 -4.63 24.52 -0.65
CA THR A 154 -4.84 24.11 0.74
C THR A 154 -4.56 22.62 0.98
N SER A 155 -4.35 21.86 -0.07
CA SER A 155 -4.17 20.41 -0.03
C SER A 155 -2.72 20.02 0.29
N ALA A 156 -2.57 18.88 0.98
CA ALA A 156 -1.33 18.15 1.12
C ALA A 156 -1.42 16.88 0.25
N MET A 157 -0.43 16.63 -0.59
CA MET A 157 -0.47 15.52 -1.54
C MET A 157 0.86 14.79 -1.58
N SER A 158 0.80 13.49 -1.77
CA SER A 158 1.98 12.71 -2.12
C SER A 158 2.09 12.59 -3.63
N VAL A 159 3.26 12.91 -4.18
CA VAL A 159 3.48 12.91 -5.64
C VAL A 159 4.81 12.28 -5.97
N TYR A 160 4.75 11.16 -6.69
CA TYR A 160 5.89 10.46 -7.28
C TYR A 160 5.89 10.70 -8.78
N ALA A 161 6.71 11.63 -9.22
CA ALA A 161 6.88 12.01 -10.63
C ALA A 161 8.35 12.27 -10.92
N ARG A 162 8.76 12.02 -12.15
CA ARG A 162 10.08 12.43 -12.66
C ARG A 162 10.07 13.95 -12.94
N PRO A 163 11.25 14.60 -13.07
CA PRO A 163 11.31 16.04 -13.29
C PRO A 163 10.46 16.56 -14.48
N PRO A 164 10.39 15.88 -15.64
CA PRO A 164 9.55 16.34 -16.75
C PRO A 164 8.05 16.36 -16.40
N GLU A 165 7.52 15.27 -15.79
CA GLU A 165 6.11 15.19 -15.42
C GLU A 165 5.76 16.20 -14.32
N MET A 166 6.65 16.38 -13.33
CA MET A 166 6.46 17.39 -12.28
C MET A 166 6.41 18.79 -12.85
N ARG A 167 7.30 19.12 -13.80
CA ARG A 167 7.28 20.42 -14.49
C ARG A 167 5.96 20.61 -15.21
N ALA A 168 5.51 19.63 -15.99
CA ALA A 168 4.27 19.70 -16.73
C ALA A 168 3.05 19.90 -15.82
N LEU A 169 3.00 19.23 -14.67
CA LEU A 169 1.97 19.44 -13.65
C LEU A 169 1.95 20.90 -13.16
N LEU A 170 3.11 21.45 -12.81
CA LEU A 170 3.23 22.82 -12.30
C LEU A 170 2.84 23.87 -13.37
N GLU A 171 3.26 23.70 -14.62
CA GLU A 171 2.94 24.57 -15.73
C GLU A 171 1.42 24.58 -16.06
N ASN A 172 0.73 23.47 -15.80
CA ASN A 172 -0.71 23.32 -16.03
C ASN A 172 -1.58 23.58 -14.77
N GLY A 173 -1.03 24.21 -13.74
CA GLY A 173 -1.82 24.73 -12.61
C GLY A 173 -1.88 23.87 -11.36
N TYR A 174 -1.03 22.84 -11.27
CA TYR A 174 -0.83 22.11 -10.02
C TYR A 174 -0.07 22.99 -9.01
N THR A 175 -0.79 23.60 -8.08
CA THR A 175 -0.24 24.64 -7.19
C THR A 175 -0.15 24.21 -5.72
N SER A 176 -0.17 22.90 -5.43
CA SER A 176 -0.02 22.42 -4.05
C SER A 176 1.34 22.82 -3.47
N ARG A 177 1.30 23.47 -2.29
CA ARG A 177 2.50 23.85 -1.54
C ARG A 177 3.02 22.74 -0.62
N ARG A 178 2.19 21.71 -0.36
CA ARG A 178 2.49 20.64 0.59
C ARG A 178 2.66 19.33 -0.14
N ILE A 179 3.69 19.26 -1.00
CA ILE A 179 4.08 18.01 -1.65
C ILE A 179 4.87 17.15 -0.67
N ARG A 180 4.57 15.86 -0.65
CA ARG A 180 5.24 14.85 0.17
C ARG A 180 5.74 13.71 -0.71
N LYS A 181 6.70 12.97 -0.23
CA LYS A 181 7.14 11.64 -0.64
C LYS A 181 7.55 10.95 0.66
N LEU A 182 6.63 10.21 1.26
CA LEU A 182 6.87 9.64 2.58
C LEU A 182 7.54 8.27 2.49
N GLY A 183 7.47 7.60 1.34
CA GLY A 183 8.27 6.41 1.03
C GLY A 183 7.61 5.08 1.37
N ALA A 184 6.30 5.06 1.67
CA ALA A 184 5.52 3.85 1.87
C ALA A 184 4.14 4.05 1.22
N SER A 185 3.96 3.45 0.06
CA SER A 185 2.82 3.72 -0.83
C SER A 185 1.48 3.30 -0.23
N ALA A 186 1.44 2.16 0.46
CA ALA A 186 0.25 1.68 1.15
C ALA A 186 -0.20 2.65 2.24
N LEU A 187 0.73 3.12 3.09
CA LEU A 187 0.42 4.11 4.13
C LEU A 187 -0.02 5.44 3.55
N GLU A 188 0.61 5.90 2.48
CA GLU A 188 0.26 7.17 1.84
C GLU A 188 -1.17 7.13 1.26
N LEU A 189 -1.58 6.02 0.63
CA LEU A 189 -2.96 5.78 0.20
C LEU A 189 -3.93 5.71 1.39
N CYS A 190 -3.55 5.05 2.48
CA CYS A 190 -4.33 5.04 3.72
C CYS A 190 -4.46 6.45 4.34
N TYR A 191 -3.42 7.28 4.22
CA TYR A 191 -3.49 8.68 4.67
C TYR A 191 -4.43 9.52 3.79
N VAL A 192 -4.63 9.17 2.52
CA VAL A 192 -5.71 9.76 1.72
C VAL A 192 -7.07 9.26 2.21
N ALA A 193 -7.20 7.96 2.51
CA ALA A 193 -8.44 7.35 3.00
C ALA A 193 -8.94 7.98 4.31
N CYS A 194 -8.03 8.39 5.22
CA CYS A 194 -8.39 9.05 6.48
C CYS A 194 -8.33 10.59 6.45
N GLY A 195 -8.10 11.20 5.28
CA GLY A 195 -8.12 12.66 5.08
C GLY A 195 -6.89 13.43 5.56
N ARG A 196 -5.78 12.75 5.87
CA ARG A 196 -4.48 13.39 6.20
C ARG A 196 -3.79 13.94 4.96
N LEU A 197 -3.98 13.26 3.82
CA LEU A 197 -3.60 13.72 2.49
C LEU A 197 -4.84 13.82 1.62
N GLU A 198 -4.81 14.67 0.60
CA GLU A 198 -5.91 14.82 -0.36
C GLU A 198 -5.72 13.97 -1.60
N ALA A 199 -4.46 13.62 -1.93
CA ALA A 199 -4.14 12.73 -3.05
C ALA A 199 -2.80 12.01 -2.87
N PHE A 200 -2.73 10.82 -3.47
CA PHE A 200 -1.53 10.08 -3.81
C PHE A 200 -1.48 9.93 -5.33
N LEU A 201 -0.40 10.41 -5.95
CA LEU A 201 -0.19 10.36 -7.40
C LEU A 201 1.17 9.75 -7.69
N ASP A 202 1.18 8.57 -8.30
CA ASP A 202 2.42 7.95 -8.79
C ASP A 202 2.41 7.86 -10.32
N LEU A 203 3.35 8.55 -10.94
CA LEU A 203 3.56 8.61 -12.39
C LEU A 203 4.76 7.79 -12.86
N ARG A 204 5.46 7.08 -11.96
CA ARG A 204 6.65 6.32 -12.31
C ARG A 204 6.34 5.07 -13.13
N GLY A 205 5.13 4.50 -12.95
CA GLY A 205 4.73 3.24 -13.58
C GLY A 205 5.35 2.00 -12.95
N THR A 206 5.87 2.14 -11.74
CA THR A 206 6.58 1.07 -11.02
C THR A 206 5.83 0.55 -9.79
N LEU A 207 4.69 1.15 -9.43
CA LEU A 207 3.87 0.68 -8.30
C LEU A 207 3.25 -0.67 -8.64
N ARG A 208 3.44 -1.67 -7.78
CA ARG A 208 3.00 -3.07 -7.98
C ARG A 208 1.68 -3.33 -7.27
N ILE A 209 1.07 -4.48 -7.57
CA ILE A 209 -0.15 -4.91 -6.91
C ILE A 209 0.07 -5.14 -5.40
N THR A 210 1.22 -5.68 -5.01
CA THR A 210 1.62 -5.93 -3.63
C THR A 210 1.64 -4.66 -2.79
N ASP A 211 2.16 -3.56 -3.35
CA ASP A 211 2.27 -2.25 -2.71
C ASP A 211 0.90 -1.57 -2.51
N ALA A 212 -0.09 -1.92 -3.34
CA ALA A 212 -1.30 -1.11 -3.50
C ALA A 212 -2.62 -1.82 -3.17
N ALA A 213 -2.71 -3.16 -3.31
CA ALA A 213 -3.97 -3.90 -3.27
C ALA A 213 -4.82 -3.63 -2.02
N ALA A 214 -4.21 -3.73 -0.84
CA ALA A 214 -4.89 -3.47 0.43
C ALA A 214 -5.36 -2.01 0.55
N ALA A 215 -4.44 -1.09 0.25
CA ALA A 215 -4.68 0.34 0.43
C ALA A 215 -5.67 0.91 -0.61
N ILE A 216 -5.74 0.35 -1.82
CA ILE A 216 -6.79 0.66 -2.80
C ILE A 216 -8.16 0.34 -2.23
N LEU A 217 -8.36 -0.88 -1.71
CA LEU A 217 -9.62 -1.25 -1.10
C LEU A 217 -9.98 -0.32 0.08
N ILE A 218 -9.00 -0.03 0.96
CA ILE A 218 -9.21 0.87 2.10
C ILE A 218 -9.65 2.26 1.63
N LEU A 219 -9.02 2.81 0.59
CA LEU A 219 -9.38 4.12 0.05
C LEU A 219 -10.75 4.12 -0.61
N GLU A 220 -11.09 3.09 -1.39
CA GLU A 220 -12.41 2.95 -2.02
C GLU A 220 -13.53 2.82 -0.98
N GLU A 221 -13.35 1.96 0.03
CA GLU A 221 -14.32 1.75 1.12
C GLU A 221 -14.46 2.97 2.03
N ALA A 222 -13.43 3.81 2.13
CA ALA A 222 -13.52 5.12 2.78
C ALA A 222 -14.30 6.16 1.96
N GLY A 223 -14.58 5.89 0.68
CA GLY A 223 -15.27 6.81 -0.24
C GLY A 223 -14.36 7.68 -1.09
N GLY A 224 -13.07 7.36 -1.17
CA GLY A 224 -12.12 7.92 -2.12
C GLY A 224 -12.27 7.32 -3.52
N ILE A 225 -11.48 7.83 -4.46
CA ILE A 225 -11.48 7.36 -5.85
C ILE A 225 -10.06 6.94 -6.23
N VAL A 226 -9.96 5.76 -6.85
CA VAL A 226 -8.72 5.22 -7.40
C VAL A 226 -8.87 5.03 -8.90
N SER A 227 -7.89 5.48 -9.67
CA SER A 227 -7.86 5.33 -11.13
C SER A 227 -6.42 5.37 -11.67
N LEU A 228 -6.27 5.13 -12.97
CA LEU A 228 -5.11 5.63 -13.69
C LEU A 228 -5.09 7.18 -13.62
N PRO A 229 -3.93 7.83 -13.72
CA PRO A 229 -3.82 9.29 -13.64
C PRO A 229 -4.75 10.03 -14.61
N THR A 230 -5.03 9.46 -15.78
CA THR A 230 -5.96 10.03 -16.79
C THR A 230 -7.44 9.74 -16.49
N GLY A 231 -7.76 8.98 -15.44
CA GLY A 231 -9.13 8.71 -14.98
C GLY A 231 -9.74 7.39 -15.45
N GLY A 232 -9.00 6.52 -16.15
CA GLY A 232 -9.44 5.16 -16.49
C GLY A 232 -9.28 4.18 -15.30
N PRO A 233 -9.85 2.97 -15.37
CA PRO A 233 -9.74 1.97 -14.31
C PRO A 233 -8.27 1.57 -14.10
N CYS A 234 -7.85 1.51 -12.84
CA CYS A 234 -6.52 1.06 -12.45
C CYS A 234 -6.55 -0.44 -12.15
N ILE A 235 -6.15 -1.24 -13.12
CA ILE A 235 -6.14 -2.72 -13.01
C ILE A 235 -4.69 -3.18 -12.97
N PHE A 236 -4.34 -3.88 -11.90
CA PHE A 236 -3.04 -4.52 -11.75
C PHE A 236 -3.11 -5.99 -12.18
N PRO A 237 -2.11 -6.51 -12.89
CA PRO A 237 -1.96 -7.94 -13.08
C PRO A 237 -1.43 -8.62 -11.81
N ASP A 238 -1.64 -9.93 -11.69
CA ASP A 238 -1.05 -10.76 -10.62
C ASP A 238 0.43 -11.05 -10.93
N ASP A 239 1.23 -9.99 -10.99
CA ASP A 239 2.65 -10.04 -11.37
C ASP A 239 3.41 -8.95 -10.60
N VAL A 240 4.39 -9.37 -9.80
CA VAL A 240 5.24 -8.48 -9.00
C VAL A 240 6.20 -7.62 -9.84
N CYS A 241 6.45 -7.99 -11.09
CA CYS A 241 7.27 -7.21 -12.01
C CYS A 241 6.49 -6.15 -12.79
N ALA A 242 5.14 -6.17 -12.74
CA ALA A 242 4.30 -5.32 -13.56
C ALA A 242 3.76 -4.11 -12.78
N GLY A 243 4.44 -2.99 -12.93
CA GLY A 243 4.03 -1.73 -12.30
C GLY A 243 2.95 -0.95 -13.05
N ARG A 244 2.28 -0.05 -12.32
CA ARG A 244 1.27 0.89 -12.84
C ARG A 244 1.49 2.30 -12.31
N CYS A 245 1.02 3.28 -13.06
CA CYS A 245 0.73 4.62 -12.54
C CYS A 245 -0.62 4.61 -11.84
N ILE A 246 -0.76 5.38 -10.76
CA ILE A 246 -2.00 5.44 -9.98
C ILE A 246 -2.31 6.86 -9.53
N LEU A 247 -3.59 7.18 -9.45
CA LEU A 247 -4.14 8.34 -8.77
C LEU A 247 -5.16 7.85 -7.75
N GLY A 248 -4.85 7.99 -6.45
CA GLY A 248 -5.77 7.81 -5.35
C GLY A 248 -6.05 9.16 -4.68
N ALA A 249 -7.32 9.59 -4.58
CA ALA A 249 -7.62 10.91 -4.04
C ALA A 249 -9.04 11.02 -3.47
N ASN A 250 -9.31 12.11 -2.74
CA ASN A 250 -10.66 12.50 -2.48
C ASN A 250 -11.38 12.90 -3.79
N LYS A 251 -12.70 12.90 -3.79
CA LYS A 251 -13.52 13.07 -5.00
C LYS A 251 -13.22 14.37 -5.76
N ALA A 252 -13.06 15.49 -5.05
CA ALA A 252 -12.87 16.81 -5.67
C ALA A 252 -11.47 16.95 -6.30
N ILE A 253 -10.44 16.53 -5.60
CA ILE A 253 -9.04 16.61 -6.06
C ILE A 253 -8.79 15.60 -7.17
N HIS A 254 -9.37 14.39 -7.09
CA HIS A 254 -9.27 13.38 -8.14
C HIS A 254 -9.68 13.93 -9.51
N GLY A 255 -10.90 14.53 -9.61
CA GLY A 255 -11.40 15.08 -10.87
C GLY A 255 -10.49 16.18 -11.44
N LYS A 256 -9.90 17.02 -10.58
CA LYS A 256 -8.97 18.07 -10.99
C LYS A 256 -7.65 17.51 -11.52
N ILE A 257 -7.04 16.55 -10.81
CA ILE A 257 -5.80 15.91 -11.26
C ILE A 257 -6.03 15.14 -12.56
N ALA A 258 -7.07 14.32 -12.65
CA ALA A 258 -7.38 13.56 -13.84
C ALA A 258 -7.64 14.47 -15.07
N SER A 259 -8.22 15.66 -14.86
CA SER A 259 -8.38 16.65 -15.93
C SER A 259 -7.04 17.25 -16.37
N LEU A 260 -6.14 17.58 -15.45
CA LEU A 260 -4.80 18.04 -15.77
C LEU A 260 -4.00 16.98 -16.53
N MET A 261 -4.05 15.72 -16.08
CA MET A 261 -3.30 14.62 -16.68
C MET A 261 -3.74 14.29 -18.12
N ARG A 262 -4.97 14.62 -18.50
CA ARG A 262 -5.44 14.48 -19.88
C ARG A 262 -4.94 15.58 -20.82
N LEU A 263 -4.38 16.65 -20.29
CA LEU A 263 -3.80 17.75 -21.06
C LEU A 263 -2.31 17.58 -21.32
N LEU A 264 -1.66 16.67 -20.58
CA LEU A 264 -0.24 16.32 -20.69
C LEU A 264 0.01 15.19 -21.69
#